data_2911f2313e23969f979476b88627f864
#
_entry.id   2911f2313e23969f979476b88627f864
#
_cell.length_a   1.000
_cell.length_b   1.000
_cell.length_c   1.000
_cell.angle_alpha   90.00
_cell.angle_beta   90.00
_cell.angle_gamma   90.00
#
_symmetry.space_group_name_H-M   'P 1'
#
loop_
_entity.id
_entity.type
_entity.pdbx_description
1 polymer ?
#
loop_
_entity_poly.entity_id
_entity_poly.type
_entity_poly.pdbx_seq_one_letter_code
_entity_poly.pdbx_strand_id
1 'polypeptide(L)'
;MEHYVGAAEKSDEPQIRYPMPEGSVEGKDVLIIDDIADTGGSIRRAEEYVDDRDAGEVRTATLQLLGTSEFQPDFVGERLEQWTWVVYPWNFLEDMIDLTEGAMERADQTVFDREDVRHYLDEFHGIGRIEMEVAQAGRLDEVLDEMVRRDVADRAGENAWTLAE
;
A
#
# COMPACT_ATOMS: atom_id res chain seq x y z
N MET A 1 4.86 8.17 -6.64
CA MET A 1 3.60 8.87 -6.33
C MET A 1 3.14 8.32 -4.99
N GLU A 2 3.20 9.10 -3.92
CA GLU A 2 2.75 8.63 -2.61
C GLU A 2 1.25 8.84 -2.50
N HIS A 3 0.51 7.77 -2.33
CA HIS A 3 -0.93 7.76 -2.09
C HIS A 3 -1.26 7.40 -0.62
N TYR A 4 -0.26 7.55 0.26
CA TYR A 4 -0.44 7.27 1.67
C TYR A 4 -0.81 8.54 2.43
N VAL A 5 -2.10 8.80 2.48
CA VAL A 5 -2.77 9.38 3.64
C VAL A 5 -3.45 8.18 4.30
N GLY A 6 -3.22 7.96 5.58
CA GLY A 6 -3.70 6.78 6.29
C GLY A 6 -5.12 6.38 5.93
N ALA A 7 -5.51 5.15 6.11
CA ALA A 7 -6.74 4.49 5.62
C ALA A 7 -8.06 5.27 5.81
N ALA A 8 -8.04 6.45 6.44
CA ALA A 8 -9.20 7.30 6.74
C ALA A 8 -9.41 8.52 5.82
N GLU A 9 -8.41 8.94 5.02
CA GLU A 9 -8.59 10.06 4.07
C GLU A 9 -8.08 9.67 2.68
N LYS A 10 -8.88 8.90 1.94
CA LYS A 10 -8.72 8.84 0.48
C LYS A 10 -8.99 10.25 -0.06
N SER A 11 -7.95 10.97 -0.48
CA SER A 11 -8.15 12.14 -1.32
C SER A 11 -8.84 11.66 -2.59
N ASP A 12 -10.00 12.24 -2.93
CA ASP A 12 -10.83 11.79 -4.06
C ASP A 12 -10.10 11.84 -5.41
N GLU A 13 -8.96 12.54 -5.52
CA GLU A 13 -8.16 12.61 -6.73
C GLU A 13 -6.64 12.54 -6.45
N PRO A 14 -5.90 11.68 -7.19
CA PRO A 14 -4.44 11.61 -7.10
C PRO A 14 -3.76 12.92 -7.52
N GLN A 15 -2.80 13.40 -6.73
CA GLN A 15 -2.09 14.65 -6.99
C GLN A 15 -0.64 14.42 -7.39
N ILE A 16 -0.14 15.24 -8.34
CA ILE A 16 1.29 15.27 -8.70
C ILE A 16 2.02 16.17 -7.70
N ARG A 17 2.65 15.59 -6.70
CA ARG A 17 3.40 16.34 -5.67
C ARG A 17 4.73 16.89 -6.19
N TYR A 18 5.41 16.13 -7.04
CA TYR A 18 6.72 16.50 -7.59
C TYR A 18 6.62 16.58 -9.11
N PRO A 19 6.33 17.76 -9.67
CA PRO A 19 6.22 17.92 -11.11
C PRO A 19 7.57 17.70 -11.79
N MET A 20 7.54 17.13 -12.99
CA MET A 20 8.72 17.01 -13.83
C MET A 20 9.18 18.41 -14.32
N PRO A 21 10.48 18.59 -14.59
CA PRO A 21 10.97 19.79 -15.25
C PRO A 21 10.28 20.02 -16.62
N GLU A 22 10.06 21.29 -16.96
CA GLU A 22 9.46 21.67 -18.24
C GLU A 22 10.26 21.13 -19.44
N GLY A 23 9.58 20.62 -20.46
CA GLY A 23 10.22 20.03 -21.66
C GLY A 23 10.92 18.68 -21.44
N SER A 24 10.86 18.10 -20.23
CA SER A 24 11.57 16.85 -19.92
C SER A 24 11.11 15.65 -20.74
N VAL A 25 9.87 15.63 -21.20
CA VAL A 25 9.23 14.54 -21.96
C VAL A 25 8.82 14.95 -23.38
N GLU A 26 9.00 16.21 -23.76
CA GLU A 26 8.60 16.76 -25.06
C GLU A 26 9.17 15.92 -26.22
N GLY A 27 8.28 15.40 -27.07
CA GLY A 27 8.58 14.55 -28.22
C GLY A 27 9.22 13.19 -27.89
N LYS A 28 9.28 12.78 -26.63
CA LYS A 28 9.85 11.49 -26.22
C LYS A 28 8.77 10.43 -26.03
N ASP A 29 9.12 9.19 -26.32
CA ASP A 29 8.32 8.04 -25.94
C ASP A 29 8.49 7.78 -24.44
N VAL A 30 7.39 7.70 -23.72
CA VAL A 30 7.35 7.59 -22.24
C VAL A 30 6.65 6.30 -21.83
N LEU A 31 7.27 5.54 -20.96
CA LEU A 31 6.64 4.43 -20.27
C LEU A 31 6.42 4.80 -18.79
N ILE A 32 5.16 4.83 -18.37
CA ILE A 32 4.75 5.00 -16.98
C ILE A 32 4.63 3.62 -16.35
N ILE A 33 5.30 3.41 -15.22
CA ILE A 33 5.28 2.13 -14.52
C ILE A 33 4.79 2.34 -13.09
N ASP A 34 3.83 1.52 -12.68
CA ASP A 34 3.35 1.43 -11.30
C ASP A 34 3.42 -0.03 -10.82
N ASP A 35 3.42 -0.27 -9.51
CA ASP A 35 3.42 -1.63 -8.99
C ASP A 35 2.01 -2.26 -9.06
N ILE A 36 0.97 -1.50 -8.73
CA ILE A 36 -0.40 -1.99 -8.75
C ILE A 36 -1.38 -0.94 -9.28
N ALA A 37 -2.32 -1.38 -10.09
CA ALA A 37 -3.50 -0.60 -10.44
C ALA A 37 -4.73 -1.18 -9.70
N ASP A 38 -5.08 -0.61 -8.53
CA ASP A 38 -6.28 -0.97 -7.78
C ASP A 38 -7.51 -0.34 -8.44
N THR A 39 -7.73 0.97 -8.28
CA THR A 39 -8.77 1.71 -9.00
C THR A 39 -8.28 2.22 -10.36
N GLY A 40 -6.98 2.31 -10.53
CA GLY A 40 -6.31 2.87 -11.70
C GLY A 40 -6.22 4.40 -11.71
N GLY A 41 -6.68 5.07 -10.65
CA GLY A 41 -6.70 6.53 -10.57
C GLY A 41 -5.30 7.16 -10.69
N SER A 42 -4.31 6.61 -9.98
CA SER A 42 -2.93 7.12 -9.96
C SER A 42 -2.26 7.05 -11.33
N ILE A 43 -2.35 5.89 -11.99
CA ILE A 43 -1.72 5.69 -13.30
C ILE A 43 -2.42 6.50 -14.41
N ARG A 44 -3.75 6.61 -14.37
CA ARG A 44 -4.53 7.50 -15.26
C ARG A 44 -4.09 8.95 -15.10
N ARG A 45 -3.98 9.41 -13.87
CA ARG A 45 -3.54 10.78 -13.58
C ARG A 45 -2.12 11.05 -14.03
N ALA A 46 -1.23 10.05 -13.92
CA ALA A 46 0.14 10.15 -14.41
C ALA A 46 0.19 10.21 -15.95
N GLU A 47 -0.63 9.41 -16.64
CA GLU A 47 -0.76 9.42 -18.10
C GLU A 47 -1.23 10.78 -18.60
N GLU A 48 -2.34 11.31 -18.08
CA GLU A 48 -2.84 12.64 -18.42
C GLU A 48 -1.78 13.73 -18.19
N TYR A 49 -1.06 13.64 -17.08
CA TYR A 49 -0.01 14.60 -16.74
C TYR A 49 1.16 14.59 -17.72
N VAL A 50 1.51 13.43 -18.26
CA VAL A 50 2.60 13.27 -19.26
C VAL A 50 2.11 13.71 -20.64
N ASP A 51 0.90 13.32 -21.02
CA ASP A 51 0.27 13.71 -22.30
C ASP A 51 0.16 15.23 -22.44
N ASP A 52 -0.24 15.93 -21.37
CA ASP A 52 -0.34 17.40 -21.32
C ASP A 52 1.02 18.13 -21.52
N ARG A 53 2.13 17.37 -21.64
CA ARG A 53 3.50 17.88 -21.78
C ARG A 53 4.16 17.56 -23.12
N ASP A 54 3.33 17.41 -24.15
CA ASP A 54 3.77 17.17 -25.52
C ASP A 54 4.72 15.95 -25.65
N ALA A 55 4.48 14.90 -24.87
CA ALA A 55 5.15 13.61 -25.06
C ALA A 55 4.87 13.03 -26.46
N GLY A 56 5.74 12.19 -26.99
CA GLY A 56 5.56 11.52 -28.26
C GLY A 56 4.51 10.40 -28.14
N GLU A 57 4.94 9.25 -27.69
CA GLU A 57 4.04 8.13 -27.34
C GLU A 57 4.06 7.90 -25.83
N VAL A 58 2.89 7.77 -25.20
CA VAL A 58 2.77 7.40 -23.79
C VAL A 58 2.23 5.98 -23.69
N ARG A 59 2.89 5.15 -22.90
CA ARG A 59 2.48 3.79 -22.58
C ARG A 59 2.48 3.58 -21.07
N THR A 60 1.65 2.67 -20.59
CA THR A 60 1.48 2.37 -19.18
C THR A 60 1.74 0.92 -18.87
N ALA A 61 2.32 0.62 -17.72
CA ALA A 61 2.61 -0.73 -17.25
C ALA A 61 2.36 -0.87 -15.76
N THR A 62 1.83 -2.02 -15.32
CA THR A 62 1.73 -2.39 -13.91
C THR A 62 2.22 -3.82 -13.70
N LEU A 63 2.78 -4.09 -12.51
CA LEU A 63 3.05 -5.46 -12.13
C LEU A 63 1.74 -6.21 -11.91
N GLN A 64 0.79 -5.61 -11.18
CA GLN A 64 -0.51 -6.21 -10.89
C GLN A 64 -1.65 -5.27 -11.23
N LEU A 65 -2.73 -5.86 -11.76
CA LEU A 65 -3.99 -5.19 -12.06
C LEU A 65 -5.11 -5.88 -11.31
N LEU A 66 -5.77 -5.16 -10.40
CA LEU A 66 -6.95 -5.65 -9.70
C LEU A 66 -8.20 -5.57 -10.58
N GLY A 67 -9.12 -6.52 -10.40
CA GLY A 67 -10.40 -6.55 -11.10
C GLY A 67 -11.31 -5.35 -10.82
N THR A 68 -11.00 -4.57 -9.78
CA THR A 68 -11.66 -3.30 -9.41
C THR A 68 -11.19 -2.11 -10.23
N SER A 69 -10.08 -2.24 -10.97
CA SER A 69 -9.51 -1.14 -11.74
C SER A 69 -10.37 -0.75 -12.93
N GLU A 70 -10.71 0.54 -12.99
CA GLU A 70 -11.38 1.16 -14.14
C GLU A 70 -10.41 1.57 -15.26
N PHE A 71 -9.10 1.53 -14.97
CA PHE A 71 -8.04 1.84 -15.91
C PHE A 71 -7.37 0.56 -16.40
N GLN A 72 -7.09 0.51 -17.70
CA GLN A 72 -6.47 -0.65 -18.34
C GLN A 72 -5.08 -0.27 -18.85
N PRO A 73 -4.00 -0.62 -18.13
CA PRO A 73 -2.64 -0.41 -18.60
C PRO A 73 -2.35 -1.15 -19.91
N ASP A 74 -1.44 -0.60 -20.74
CA ASP A 74 -0.99 -1.27 -21.98
C ASP A 74 -0.30 -2.59 -21.67
N PHE A 75 0.49 -2.64 -20.59
CA PHE A 75 1.19 -3.84 -20.16
C PHE A 75 0.83 -4.20 -18.73
N VAL A 76 0.49 -5.46 -18.49
CA VAL A 76 0.13 -5.99 -17.18
C VAL A 76 0.89 -7.27 -16.95
N GLY A 77 1.61 -7.34 -15.81
CA GLY A 77 2.33 -8.55 -15.41
C GLY A 77 1.37 -9.65 -14.96
N GLU A 78 0.47 -9.35 -14.03
CA GLU A 78 -0.51 -10.29 -13.49
C GLU A 78 -1.86 -9.61 -13.32
N ARG A 79 -2.95 -10.37 -13.52
CA ARG A 79 -4.32 -9.93 -13.27
C ARG A 79 -4.88 -10.65 -12.05
N LEU A 80 -5.34 -9.90 -11.07
CA LEU A 80 -5.99 -10.42 -9.87
C LEU A 80 -7.49 -10.19 -10.00
N GLU A 81 -8.25 -11.28 -10.16
CA GLU A 81 -9.71 -11.20 -10.44
C GLU A 81 -10.51 -10.67 -9.26
N GLN A 82 -10.03 -10.90 -8.04
CA GLN A 82 -10.66 -10.43 -6.81
C GLN A 82 -9.76 -9.40 -6.13
N TRP A 83 -10.41 -8.48 -5.41
CA TRP A 83 -9.67 -7.56 -4.58
C TRP A 83 -8.91 -8.33 -3.49
N THR A 84 -7.64 -8.00 -3.32
CA THR A 84 -6.78 -8.55 -2.28
C THR A 84 -5.73 -7.51 -1.89
N TRP A 85 -5.28 -7.57 -0.66
CA TRP A 85 -4.08 -6.84 -0.28
C TRP A 85 -2.86 -7.43 -0.95
N VAL A 86 -2.05 -6.56 -1.56
CA VAL A 86 -0.75 -6.92 -2.11
C VAL A 86 0.29 -6.13 -1.35
N VAL A 87 1.08 -6.82 -0.54
CA VAL A 87 2.14 -6.21 0.27
C VAL A 87 3.47 -6.38 -0.43
N TYR A 88 4.02 -5.30 -0.95
CA TYR A 88 5.31 -5.31 -1.61
C TYR A 88 6.47 -5.17 -0.61
N PRO A 89 7.64 -5.78 -0.89
CA PRO A 89 8.79 -5.68 0.02
C PRO A 89 9.25 -4.24 0.31
N TRP A 90 9.05 -3.32 -0.62
CA TRP A 90 9.41 -1.91 -0.47
C TRP A 90 8.40 -1.08 0.31
N ASN A 91 7.14 -1.53 0.42
CA ASN A 91 6.09 -0.89 1.22
C ASN A 91 5.70 -1.72 2.45
N PHE A 92 6.42 -2.83 2.71
CA PHE A 92 6.04 -3.81 3.72
C PHE A 92 5.71 -3.17 5.07
N LEU A 93 6.54 -2.24 5.52
CA LEU A 93 6.42 -1.68 6.87
C LEU A 93 5.18 -0.79 6.98
N GLU A 94 4.94 0.05 5.98
CA GLU A 94 3.77 0.92 5.88
C GLU A 94 2.48 0.09 5.82
N ASP A 95 2.41 -0.84 4.88
CA ASP A 95 1.24 -1.68 4.68
C ASP A 95 0.92 -2.52 5.93
N MET A 96 1.95 -3.07 6.57
CA MET A 96 1.75 -3.88 7.78
C MET A 96 1.39 -3.06 9.01
N ILE A 97 1.83 -1.80 9.12
CA ILE A 97 1.37 -0.88 10.18
C ILE A 97 -0.12 -0.61 9.99
N ASP A 98 -0.55 -0.19 8.80
CA ASP A 98 -1.96 0.11 8.52
C ASP A 98 -2.87 -1.11 8.75
N LEU A 99 -2.43 -2.29 8.31
CA LEU A 99 -3.16 -3.55 8.51
C LEU A 99 -3.24 -3.94 9.99
N THR A 100 -2.13 -3.78 10.74
CA THR A 100 -2.07 -4.11 12.17
C THR A 100 -2.91 -3.14 12.98
N GLU A 101 -2.81 -1.84 12.72
CA GLU A 101 -3.65 -0.81 13.35
C GLU A 101 -5.13 -1.11 13.11
N GLY A 102 -5.55 -1.30 11.86
CA GLY A 102 -6.93 -1.61 11.52
C GLY A 102 -7.43 -2.94 12.09
N ALA A 103 -6.56 -3.94 12.29
CA ALA A 103 -6.91 -5.18 12.96
C ALA A 103 -7.10 -4.97 14.47
N MET A 104 -6.23 -4.20 15.12
CA MET A 104 -6.34 -3.87 16.55
C MET A 104 -7.55 -2.99 16.85
N GLU A 105 -7.89 -2.02 15.97
CA GLU A 105 -9.09 -1.19 16.11
C GLU A 105 -10.41 -2.00 16.05
N ARG A 106 -10.42 -3.05 15.24
CA ARG A 106 -11.62 -3.90 15.03
C ARG A 106 -11.78 -4.99 16.08
N ALA A 107 -10.71 -5.30 16.80
CA ALA A 107 -10.71 -6.33 17.83
C ALA A 107 -11.49 -5.89 19.07
N ASP A 108 -12.16 -6.84 19.72
CA ASP A 108 -12.92 -6.59 20.98
C ASP A 108 -11.98 -6.71 22.20
N GLN A 109 -10.80 -6.09 22.11
CA GLN A 109 -9.84 -6.00 23.22
C GLN A 109 -8.94 -4.75 23.07
N THR A 110 -8.23 -4.39 24.12
CA THR A 110 -7.41 -3.16 24.16
C THR A 110 -5.91 -3.43 24.36
N VAL A 111 -5.55 -4.62 24.80
CA VAL A 111 -4.14 -5.02 25.02
C VAL A 111 -3.89 -6.29 24.22
N PHE A 112 -2.85 -6.29 23.41
CA PHE A 112 -2.54 -7.33 22.45
C PHE A 112 -1.14 -7.89 22.70
N ASP A 113 -0.99 -9.20 22.69
CA ASP A 113 0.30 -9.84 22.50
C ASP A 113 0.54 -10.16 21.01
N ARG A 114 1.70 -10.78 20.70
CA ARG A 114 2.02 -11.13 19.30
C ARG A 114 1.06 -12.14 18.67
N GLU A 115 0.57 -13.08 19.47
CA GLU A 115 -0.36 -14.11 18.97
C GLU A 115 -1.73 -13.50 18.71
N ASP A 116 -2.16 -12.55 19.54
CA ASP A 116 -3.38 -11.78 19.31
C ASP A 116 -3.29 -10.99 18.00
N VAL A 117 -2.20 -10.25 17.79
CA VAL A 117 -2.00 -9.49 16.55
C VAL A 117 -2.02 -10.39 15.33
N ARG A 118 -1.32 -11.54 15.38
CA ARG A 118 -1.34 -12.52 14.28
C ARG A 118 -2.72 -13.08 14.03
N HIS A 119 -3.45 -13.39 15.10
CA HIS A 119 -4.81 -13.90 15.01
C HIS A 119 -5.73 -12.91 14.28
N TYR A 120 -5.70 -11.65 14.66
CA TYR A 120 -6.55 -10.63 14.05
C TYR A 120 -6.11 -10.24 12.64
N LEU A 121 -4.84 -10.27 12.33
CA LEU A 121 -4.35 -10.13 10.95
C LEU A 121 -4.86 -11.25 10.04
N ASP A 122 -4.89 -12.48 10.53
CA ASP A 122 -5.47 -13.62 9.79
C ASP A 122 -7.00 -13.48 9.67
N GLU A 123 -7.69 -13.17 10.78
CA GLU A 123 -9.16 -13.07 10.82
C GLU A 123 -9.69 -11.95 9.92
N PHE A 124 -9.08 -10.76 9.97
CA PHE A 124 -9.62 -9.59 9.28
C PHE A 124 -9.02 -9.33 7.90
N HIS A 125 -7.82 -9.84 7.64
CA HIS A 125 -7.09 -9.58 6.40
C HIS A 125 -6.63 -10.85 5.66
N GLY A 126 -6.85 -12.05 6.24
CA GLY A 126 -6.46 -13.33 5.64
C GLY A 126 -4.94 -13.53 5.58
N ILE A 127 -4.18 -12.80 6.41
CA ILE A 127 -2.71 -12.92 6.48
C ILE A 127 -2.37 -14.05 7.43
N GLY A 128 -2.29 -15.28 6.89
CA GLY A 128 -2.09 -16.48 7.67
C GLY A 128 -0.71 -16.55 8.33
N ARG A 129 -0.64 -17.26 9.46
CA ARG A 129 0.58 -17.47 10.24
C ARG A 129 1.75 -18.02 9.40
N ILE A 130 1.46 -18.94 8.48
CA ILE A 130 2.48 -19.58 7.64
C ILE A 130 3.04 -18.57 6.62
N GLU A 131 2.23 -17.72 6.06
CA GLU A 131 2.65 -16.72 5.08
C GLU A 131 3.56 -15.68 5.72
N MET A 132 3.24 -15.21 6.93
CA MET A 132 4.10 -14.29 7.69
C MET A 132 5.42 -14.93 8.14
N GLU A 133 5.42 -16.19 8.57
CA GLU A 133 6.62 -16.87 9.07
C GLU A 133 7.56 -17.32 7.93
N VAL A 134 7.01 -17.79 6.80
CA VAL A 134 7.82 -18.28 5.68
C VAL A 134 8.38 -17.13 4.85
N ALA A 135 7.57 -16.10 4.61
CA ALA A 135 8.04 -14.96 3.82
C ALA A 135 8.94 -14.02 4.62
N GLN A 136 8.70 -13.83 5.92
CA GLN A 136 9.35 -12.78 6.70
C GLN A 136 9.38 -13.07 8.22
N ALA A 137 10.02 -14.14 8.63
CA ALA A 137 10.17 -14.48 10.05
C ALA A 137 10.75 -13.32 10.88
N GLY A 138 10.06 -12.93 11.95
CA GLY A 138 10.50 -11.88 12.88
C GLY A 138 10.12 -10.44 12.49
N ARG A 139 9.57 -10.17 11.31
CA ARG A 139 9.23 -8.81 10.89
C ARG A 139 7.99 -8.23 11.58
N LEU A 140 7.15 -9.04 12.23
CA LEU A 140 6.06 -8.49 13.04
C LEU A 140 6.60 -7.67 14.23
N ASP A 141 7.73 -8.08 14.81
CA ASP A 141 8.37 -7.28 15.86
C ASP A 141 8.85 -5.92 15.33
N GLU A 142 9.41 -5.89 14.13
CA GLU A 142 9.79 -4.66 13.44
C GLU A 142 8.59 -3.74 13.22
N VAL A 143 7.45 -4.29 12.79
CA VAL A 143 6.19 -3.54 12.61
C VAL A 143 5.73 -2.95 13.95
N LEU A 144 5.62 -3.77 15.00
CA LEU A 144 5.16 -3.33 16.32
C LEU A 144 6.09 -2.29 16.95
N ASP A 145 7.41 -2.45 16.80
CA ASP A 145 8.38 -1.47 17.25
C ASP A 145 8.29 -0.15 16.48
N GLU A 146 8.02 -0.23 15.17
CA GLU A 146 7.82 0.96 14.33
C GLU A 146 6.48 1.66 14.64
N MET A 147 5.41 0.92 14.94
CA MET A 147 4.15 1.50 15.41
C MET A 147 4.34 2.31 16.69
N VAL A 148 5.13 1.78 17.64
CA VAL A 148 5.48 2.54 18.87
C VAL A 148 6.32 3.76 18.54
N ARG A 149 7.27 3.67 17.61
CA ARG A 149 8.11 4.82 17.21
C ARG A 149 7.32 5.93 16.51
N ARG A 150 6.24 5.58 15.83
CA ARG A 150 5.33 6.52 15.12
C ARG A 150 4.17 7.00 15.98
N ASP A 151 4.13 6.66 17.26
CA ASP A 151 3.02 6.98 18.15
C ASP A 151 1.65 6.44 17.69
N VAL A 152 1.64 5.31 16.96
CA VAL A 152 0.44 4.56 16.54
C VAL A 152 0.04 3.57 17.63
N ALA A 153 1.02 3.04 18.36
CA ALA A 153 0.81 2.13 19.49
C ALA A 153 1.71 2.47 20.67
N ASP A 154 1.29 2.05 21.85
CA ASP A 154 2.04 2.14 23.09
C ASP A 154 2.41 0.75 23.62
N ARG A 155 3.53 0.64 24.34
CA ARG A 155 3.87 -0.60 25.06
C ARG A 155 3.05 -0.71 26.34
N ALA A 156 2.18 -1.72 26.41
CA ALA A 156 1.38 -2.07 27.59
C ALA A 156 2.12 -3.04 28.55
N GLY A 157 3.28 -3.58 28.14
CA GLY A 157 4.10 -4.51 28.90
C GLY A 157 5.35 -4.95 28.14
N GLU A 158 6.07 -5.95 28.65
CA GLU A 158 7.31 -6.45 28.01
C GLU A 158 7.03 -7.04 26.59
N ASN A 159 5.89 -7.71 26.42
CA ASN A 159 5.46 -8.31 25.16
C ASN A 159 3.97 -8.01 24.87
N ALA A 160 3.54 -6.80 25.18
CA ALA A 160 2.16 -6.39 24.96
C ALA A 160 2.08 -4.95 24.45
N TRP A 161 1.12 -4.68 23.61
CA TRP A 161 0.87 -3.40 22.96
C TRP A 161 -0.58 -2.98 23.09
N THR A 162 -0.84 -1.68 23.02
CA THR A 162 -2.17 -1.07 22.91
C THR A 162 -2.11 -0.01 21.83
N LEU A 163 -3.23 0.33 21.20
CA LEU A 163 -3.27 1.51 20.33
C LEU A 163 -3.02 2.78 21.15
N ALA A 164 -2.33 3.73 20.57
CA ALA A 164 -2.17 5.06 21.17
C ALA A 164 -3.51 5.80 21.23
N GLU A 165 -3.71 6.68 22.23
CA GLU A 165 -4.94 7.48 22.39
C GLU A 165 -4.96 8.70 21.43
#